data_aa89107337ba7faa33b3ade21fcf99cb
#
_entry.id   aa89107337ba7faa33b3ade21fcf99cb
#
_cell.length_a   1.000
_cell.length_b   1.000
_cell.length_c   1.000
_cell.angle_alpha   90.00
_cell.angle_beta   90.00
_cell.angle_gamma   90.00
#
_symmetry.space_group_name_H-M   'P 1'
#
loop_
_entity.id
_entity.type
_entity.pdbx_description
1 polymer ?
#
loop_
_entity_poly.entity_id
_entity_poly.type
_entity_poly.pdbx_seq_one_letter_code
_entity_poly.pdbx_strand_id
1 'polypeptide(L)'
;MKYIHIYTVIVLLFCVSSCERFLEEEHETSFTNSSLFETVEGLERMVVGLHNQERTLSQKPDANGLLAAQIWGERTTDIVVFTTGGDASLGRYTDAGASGHADKTLYKPYWEHKYYMIGRANEIIYYGKLLGEEAKKVVAEGSFWRAYSYYSLWVRFGAVYLTTEPVTPDNVFNLAYKKADPK
;
A
#
# COMPACT_ATOMS: atom_id res chain seq x y z
N MET A 1 -30.87 -44.08 -41.08
CA MET A 1 -29.62 -43.74 -40.34
C MET A 1 -28.97 -42.42 -40.76
N LYS A 2 -29.07 -41.98 -42.01
CA LYS A 2 -28.47 -40.68 -42.46
C LYS A 2 -28.98 -39.45 -41.76
N TYR A 3 -30.23 -39.40 -41.32
CA TYR A 3 -30.82 -38.22 -40.68
C TYR A 3 -30.47 -38.11 -39.19
N ILE A 4 -30.14 -39.21 -38.53
CA ILE A 4 -29.74 -39.19 -37.10
C ILE A 4 -28.44 -38.41 -36.91
N HIS A 5 -27.48 -38.55 -37.80
CA HIS A 5 -26.21 -37.80 -37.73
C HIS A 5 -26.39 -36.30 -37.95
N ILE A 6 -27.35 -35.91 -38.77
CA ILE A 6 -27.69 -34.48 -39.02
C ILE A 6 -28.31 -33.86 -37.75
N TYR A 7 -29.22 -34.58 -37.10
CA TYR A 7 -29.82 -34.09 -35.84
C TYR A 7 -28.79 -34.02 -34.69
N THR A 8 -27.86 -34.96 -34.61
CA THR A 8 -26.77 -34.92 -33.59
C THR A 8 -25.85 -33.73 -33.82
N VAL A 9 -25.51 -33.42 -35.05
CA VAL A 9 -24.65 -32.26 -35.38
C VAL A 9 -25.37 -30.95 -35.08
N ILE A 10 -26.66 -30.83 -35.38
CA ILE A 10 -27.46 -29.62 -35.06
C ILE A 10 -27.56 -29.42 -33.55
N VAL A 11 -27.81 -30.47 -32.76
CA VAL A 11 -27.86 -30.37 -31.28
C VAL A 11 -26.49 -29.99 -30.69
N LEU A 12 -25.40 -30.52 -31.24
CA LEU A 12 -24.05 -30.16 -30.82
C LEU A 12 -23.72 -28.69 -31.12
N LEU A 13 -24.14 -28.14 -32.26
CA LEU A 13 -23.97 -26.74 -32.63
C LEU A 13 -24.76 -25.79 -31.71
N PHE A 14 -25.93 -26.18 -31.23
CA PHE A 14 -26.70 -25.41 -30.25
C PHE A 14 -26.09 -25.39 -28.84
N CYS A 15 -25.32 -26.40 -28.46
CA CYS A 15 -24.66 -26.45 -27.16
C CYS A 15 -23.42 -25.54 -27.05
N VAL A 16 -22.81 -25.10 -28.18
CA VAL A 16 -21.60 -24.27 -28.18
C VAL A 16 -21.91 -22.76 -28.12
N SER A 17 -23.15 -22.35 -28.34
CA SER A 17 -23.53 -20.90 -28.38
C SER A 17 -24.06 -20.34 -27.06
N SER A 18 -24.00 -21.11 -25.95
CA SER A 18 -24.69 -20.75 -24.70
C SER A 18 -23.84 -20.09 -23.60
N CYS A 19 -22.59 -19.77 -23.83
CA CYS A 19 -21.69 -19.37 -22.73
C CYS A 19 -21.10 -17.96 -22.79
N GLU A 20 -21.45 -17.12 -23.75
CA GLU A 20 -20.87 -15.76 -23.78
C GLU A 20 -21.29 -14.93 -22.57
N ARG A 21 -22.52 -15.03 -22.12
CA ARG A 21 -23.05 -14.25 -21.00
C ARG A 21 -22.61 -14.72 -19.61
N PHE A 22 -22.13 -15.96 -19.50
CA PHE A 22 -21.64 -16.52 -18.23
C PHE A 22 -20.21 -16.08 -17.90
N LEU A 23 -19.47 -15.60 -18.90
CA LEU A 23 -18.10 -15.12 -18.77
C LEU A 23 -18.00 -13.59 -18.68
N GLU A 24 -19.10 -12.87 -18.82
CA GLU A 24 -19.15 -11.46 -18.45
C GLU A 24 -19.13 -11.36 -16.93
N GLU A 25 -17.97 -11.07 -16.35
CA GLU A 25 -17.87 -10.69 -14.95
C GLU A 25 -18.64 -9.37 -14.75
N GLU A 26 -19.87 -9.46 -14.28
CA GLU A 26 -20.57 -8.30 -13.75
C GLU A 26 -19.90 -7.91 -12.42
N HIS A 27 -18.97 -6.98 -12.50
CA HIS A 27 -18.31 -6.39 -11.32
C HIS A 27 -19.26 -5.46 -10.53
N GLU A 28 -20.44 -5.93 -10.16
CA GLU A 28 -21.37 -5.11 -9.37
C GLU A 28 -20.84 -4.75 -7.98
N THR A 29 -19.81 -5.41 -7.49
CA THR A 29 -19.29 -5.19 -6.13
C THR A 29 -17.79 -4.99 -6.03
N SER A 30 -17.02 -5.16 -7.10
CA SER A 30 -15.58 -4.92 -7.08
C SER A 30 -15.28 -3.51 -7.62
N PHE A 31 -14.58 -2.71 -6.81
CA PHE A 31 -14.04 -1.44 -7.29
C PHE A 31 -13.05 -1.73 -8.41
N THR A 32 -13.38 -1.36 -9.62
CA THR A 32 -12.42 -1.33 -10.71
C THR A 32 -11.45 -0.17 -10.49
N ASN A 33 -10.22 -0.29 -11.00
CA ASN A 33 -9.26 0.81 -10.93
C ASN A 33 -9.85 2.12 -11.49
N SER A 34 -10.67 2.05 -12.55
CA SER A 34 -11.36 3.21 -13.12
C SER A 34 -12.29 3.88 -12.10
N SER A 35 -13.12 3.14 -11.38
CA SER A 35 -14.06 3.71 -10.41
C SER A 35 -13.40 4.38 -9.22
N LEU A 36 -12.18 3.95 -8.83
CA LEU A 36 -11.42 4.55 -7.75
C LEU A 36 -10.75 5.87 -8.13
N PHE A 37 -10.30 6.01 -9.37
CA PHE A 37 -9.52 7.16 -9.80
C PHE A 37 -10.35 8.24 -10.52
N GLU A 38 -11.53 7.90 -10.99
CA GLU A 38 -12.38 8.77 -11.80
C GLU A 38 -13.42 9.56 -11.00
N THR A 39 -13.52 9.30 -9.69
CA THR A 39 -14.51 9.96 -8.83
C THR A 39 -13.90 10.44 -7.52
N VAL A 40 -14.44 11.54 -6.97
CA VAL A 40 -14.04 12.05 -5.64
C VAL A 40 -14.30 10.99 -4.56
N GLU A 41 -15.46 10.32 -4.62
CA GLU A 41 -15.81 9.25 -3.68
C GLU A 41 -14.79 8.09 -3.72
N GLY A 42 -14.34 7.70 -4.91
CA GLY A 42 -13.30 6.68 -5.06
C GLY A 42 -12.00 7.09 -4.38
N LEU A 43 -11.56 8.34 -4.57
CA LEU A 43 -10.37 8.88 -3.91
C LEU A 43 -10.54 9.02 -2.38
N GLU A 44 -11.74 9.38 -1.88
CA GLU A 44 -12.04 9.40 -0.44
C GLU A 44 -11.90 7.98 0.16
N ARG A 45 -12.34 6.96 -0.54
CA ARG A 45 -12.13 5.56 -0.12
C ARG A 45 -10.66 5.18 -0.06
N MET A 46 -9.84 5.68 -0.99
CA MET A 46 -8.39 5.49 -0.93
C MET A 46 -7.77 6.17 0.29
N VAL A 47 -8.25 7.37 0.67
CA VAL A 47 -7.82 8.05 1.91
C VAL A 47 -8.19 7.21 3.14
N VAL A 48 -9.40 6.66 3.20
CA VAL A 48 -9.79 5.71 4.27
C VAL A 48 -8.85 4.50 4.31
N GLY A 49 -8.42 4.01 3.13
CA GLY A 49 -7.40 2.98 3.01
C GLY A 49 -6.07 3.38 3.67
N LEU A 50 -5.61 4.63 3.50
CA LEU A 50 -4.39 5.14 4.16
C LEU A 50 -4.53 5.19 5.68
N HIS A 51 -5.69 5.65 6.20
CA HIS A 51 -5.98 5.60 7.64
C HIS A 51 -5.92 4.17 8.19
N ASN A 52 -6.51 3.21 7.47
CA ASN A 52 -6.48 1.81 7.88
C ASN A 52 -5.06 1.22 7.85
N GLN A 53 -4.27 1.59 6.84
CA GLN A 53 -2.87 1.17 6.76
C GLN A 53 -2.06 1.68 7.96
N GLU A 54 -2.17 2.96 8.29
CA GLU A 54 -1.47 3.53 9.45
C GLU A 54 -1.92 2.87 10.75
N ARG A 55 -3.22 2.66 10.92
CA ARG A 55 -3.75 1.94 12.07
C ARG A 55 -3.21 0.52 12.16
N THR A 56 -3.13 -0.19 11.04
CA THR A 56 -2.59 -1.55 10.98
C THR A 56 -1.13 -1.58 11.38
N LEU A 57 -0.32 -0.63 10.90
CA LEU A 57 1.09 -0.52 11.29
C LEU A 57 1.24 -0.23 12.80
N SER A 58 0.36 0.60 13.36
CA SER A 58 0.43 1.02 14.75
C SER A 58 -0.13 -0.01 15.73
N GLN A 59 -1.07 -0.85 15.30
CA GLN A 59 -1.86 -1.72 16.17
C GLN A 59 -1.67 -3.23 15.90
N LYS A 60 -1.04 -3.61 14.78
CA LYS A 60 -0.90 -5.03 14.47
C LYS A 60 0.09 -5.67 15.44
N PRO A 61 -0.38 -6.48 16.40
CA PRO A 61 0.51 -7.39 17.09
C PRO A 61 0.90 -8.44 16.04
N ASP A 62 2.13 -8.39 15.57
CA ASP A 62 2.71 -9.62 15.05
C ASP A 62 2.87 -10.61 16.22
N ALA A 63 3.13 -11.88 15.90
CA ALA A 63 3.31 -12.92 16.90
C ALA A 63 4.35 -12.56 17.99
N ASN A 64 5.09 -11.47 17.82
CA ASN A 64 6.14 -10.99 18.71
C ASN A 64 5.86 -9.59 19.28
N GLY A 65 4.73 -8.94 18.95
CA GLY A 65 4.40 -7.59 19.44
C GLY A 65 5.32 -6.47 18.96
N LEU A 66 6.11 -6.73 17.92
CA LEU A 66 7.22 -5.86 17.47
C LEU A 66 6.80 -4.74 16.50
N LEU A 67 5.64 -4.89 15.86
CA LEU A 67 5.23 -4.01 14.76
C LEU A 67 4.37 -2.83 15.19
N ALA A 68 4.01 -2.70 16.45
CA ALA A 68 3.45 -1.44 16.89
C ALA A 68 4.54 -0.37 16.80
N ALA A 69 4.45 0.48 15.76
CA ALA A 69 5.44 1.54 15.50
C ALA A 69 5.65 2.46 16.69
N GLN A 70 4.63 2.57 17.55
CA GLN A 70 4.65 3.28 18.80
C GLN A 70 5.53 2.56 19.83
N ILE A 71 5.35 1.27 20.02
CA ILE A 71 6.18 0.45 20.93
C ILE A 71 7.64 0.48 20.48
N TRP A 72 7.87 0.54 19.18
CA TRP A 72 9.21 0.57 18.61
C TRP A 72 9.97 1.87 18.95
N GLY A 73 9.29 3.02 18.89
CA GLY A 73 9.86 4.29 19.33
C GLY A 73 10.16 4.30 20.82
N GLU A 74 9.31 3.71 21.64
CA GLU A 74 9.43 3.67 23.10
C GLU A 74 10.48 2.67 23.59
N ARG A 75 10.67 1.55 22.89
CA ARG A 75 11.66 0.51 23.25
C ARG A 75 13.11 0.97 23.18
N THR A 76 13.38 2.03 22.44
CA THR A 76 14.72 2.60 22.31
C THR A 76 14.98 3.74 23.29
N THR A 77 14.04 4.01 24.19
CA THR A 77 14.15 5.03 25.22
C THR A 77 14.34 4.39 26.61
N ASP A 78 14.67 5.21 27.59
CA ASP A 78 14.74 4.83 29.00
C ASP A 78 13.36 4.74 29.69
N ILE A 79 12.29 5.06 28.97
CA ILE A 79 10.91 5.07 29.49
C ILE A 79 10.34 3.67 29.62
N VAL A 80 10.73 2.73 28.74
CA VAL A 80 10.20 1.36 28.71
C VAL A 80 11.32 0.34 28.77
N VAL A 81 11.31 -0.48 29.81
CA VAL A 81 12.25 -1.60 29.95
C VAL A 81 11.52 -2.93 29.74
N PHE A 82 11.96 -3.70 28.76
CA PHE A 82 11.49 -5.06 28.56
C PHE A 82 12.36 -6.03 29.32
N THR A 83 11.73 -6.79 30.22
CA THR A 83 12.44 -7.69 31.14
C THR A 83 12.54 -9.12 30.61
N THR A 84 11.78 -9.50 29.58
CA THR A 84 11.72 -10.87 29.08
C THR A 84 11.67 -10.93 27.55
N GLY A 85 12.39 -11.91 26.99
CA GLY A 85 12.36 -12.27 25.57
C GLY A 85 13.54 -11.76 24.76
N GLY A 86 13.69 -12.24 23.52
CA GLY A 86 14.74 -11.87 22.56
C GLY A 86 14.77 -10.38 22.18
N ASP A 87 13.76 -9.64 22.61
CA ASP A 87 13.57 -8.22 22.34
C ASP A 87 14.34 -7.30 23.30
N ALA A 88 14.89 -7.83 24.38
CA ALA A 88 15.74 -7.06 25.30
C ALA A 88 17.00 -6.50 24.60
N SER A 89 17.38 -7.07 23.46
CA SER A 89 18.51 -6.60 22.64
C SER A 89 18.22 -5.28 21.92
N LEU A 90 16.96 -4.98 21.61
CA LEU A 90 16.57 -3.74 20.95
C LEU A 90 16.70 -2.51 21.85
N GLY A 91 16.49 -2.68 23.16
CA GLY A 91 16.62 -1.60 24.14
C GLY A 91 18.07 -1.22 24.46
N ARG A 92 19.07 -1.98 24.01
CA ARG A 92 20.44 -1.76 24.46
C ARG A 92 21.33 -0.99 23.47
N TYR A 93 20.86 -0.61 22.30
CA TYR A 93 21.69 0.03 21.26
C TYR A 93 23.07 -0.63 21.10
N THR A 94 23.16 -1.96 21.31
CA THR A 94 24.39 -2.68 21.11
C THR A 94 24.53 -3.01 19.62
N ASP A 95 25.73 -2.96 19.10
CA ASP A 95 26.02 -3.31 17.71
C ASP A 95 25.47 -4.67 17.30
N ALA A 96 25.39 -5.62 18.24
CA ALA A 96 24.79 -6.93 18.04
C ALA A 96 23.26 -6.86 17.91
N GLY A 97 22.60 -5.96 18.64
CA GLY A 97 21.15 -5.75 18.54
C GLY A 97 20.76 -5.01 17.27
N ALA A 98 21.53 -4.00 16.88
CA ALA A 98 21.28 -3.23 15.68
C ALA A 98 21.55 -4.04 14.39
N SER A 99 22.61 -4.83 14.34
CA SER A 99 22.98 -5.59 13.15
C SER A 99 22.18 -6.88 12.94
N GLY A 100 21.73 -7.54 14.02
CA GLY A 100 21.01 -8.81 13.94
C GLY A 100 19.55 -8.69 13.52
N HIS A 101 18.91 -7.56 13.77
CA HIS A 101 17.48 -7.33 13.50
C HIS A 101 17.20 -6.29 12.40
N ALA A 102 18.22 -5.60 11.91
CA ALA A 102 18.08 -4.49 10.98
C ALA A 102 17.37 -4.87 9.67
N ASP A 103 17.48 -6.12 9.24
CA ASP A 103 17.18 -6.46 7.85
C ASP A 103 15.79 -7.02 7.60
N LYS A 104 15.17 -7.75 8.52
CA LYS A 104 14.00 -8.56 8.13
C LYS A 104 12.74 -8.34 8.96
N THR A 105 12.83 -7.88 10.19
CA THR A 105 11.67 -7.88 11.09
C THR A 105 11.14 -6.52 11.46
N LEU A 106 11.94 -5.46 11.46
CA LEU A 106 11.55 -4.14 11.92
C LEU A 106 11.68 -3.05 10.86
N TYR A 107 12.89 -2.84 10.34
CA TYR A 107 13.17 -1.69 9.48
C TYR A 107 12.60 -1.84 8.08
N LYS A 108 12.74 -3.02 7.48
CA LYS A 108 12.24 -3.30 6.14
C LYS A 108 10.73 -3.19 6.03
N PRO A 109 9.91 -3.87 6.87
CA PRO A 109 8.46 -3.74 6.81
C PRO A 109 7.99 -2.31 7.05
N TYR A 110 8.63 -1.57 7.97
CA TYR A 110 8.29 -0.17 8.21
C TYR A 110 8.58 0.71 7.00
N TRP A 111 9.74 0.55 6.38
CA TRP A 111 10.15 1.24 5.16
C TRP A 111 9.18 0.96 4.01
N GLU A 112 8.93 -0.30 3.73
CA GLU A 112 8.00 -0.72 2.67
C GLU A 112 6.60 -0.18 2.89
N HIS A 113 6.10 -0.23 4.12
CA HIS A 113 4.79 0.27 4.48
C HIS A 113 4.67 1.79 4.24
N LYS A 114 5.65 2.58 4.66
CA LYS A 114 5.63 4.04 4.46
C LYS A 114 5.74 4.40 2.98
N TYR A 115 6.57 3.70 2.20
CA TYR A 115 6.63 3.93 0.76
C TYR A 115 5.37 3.46 0.02
N TYR A 116 4.71 2.41 0.49
CA TYR A 116 3.38 2.05 -0.01
C TYR A 116 2.37 3.19 0.22
N MET A 117 2.34 3.77 1.42
CA MET A 117 1.47 4.91 1.72
C MET A 117 1.80 6.13 0.85
N ILE A 118 3.08 6.42 0.62
CA ILE A 118 3.52 7.50 -0.27
C ILE A 118 3.03 7.27 -1.70
N GLY A 119 3.15 6.06 -2.21
CA GLY A 119 2.65 5.70 -3.54
C GLY A 119 1.15 5.96 -3.68
N ARG A 120 0.35 5.48 -2.72
CA ARG A 120 -1.10 5.72 -2.69
C ARG A 120 -1.46 7.21 -2.55
N ALA A 121 -0.73 7.94 -1.72
CA ALA A 121 -0.92 9.38 -1.58
C ALA A 121 -0.60 10.14 -2.88
N ASN A 122 0.44 9.72 -3.60
CA ASN A 122 0.77 10.29 -4.91
C ASN A 122 -0.35 10.06 -5.93
N GLU A 123 -0.95 8.87 -5.96
CA GLU A 123 -2.11 8.57 -6.81
C GLU A 123 -3.30 9.47 -6.45
N ILE A 124 -3.66 9.58 -5.17
CA ILE A 124 -4.75 10.44 -4.71
C ILE A 124 -4.53 11.90 -5.14
N ILE A 125 -3.32 12.40 -4.96
CA ILE A 125 -2.98 13.79 -5.34
C ILE A 125 -3.04 13.99 -6.85
N TYR A 126 -2.51 13.03 -7.62
CA TYR A 126 -2.46 13.12 -9.06
C TYR A 126 -3.87 13.10 -9.66
N TYR A 127 -4.65 12.08 -9.36
CA TYR A 127 -6.00 11.91 -9.90
C TYR A 127 -6.96 12.97 -9.35
N GLY A 128 -6.83 13.34 -8.07
CA GLY A 128 -7.64 14.40 -7.49
C GLY A 128 -7.41 15.75 -8.16
N LYS A 129 -6.19 16.07 -8.58
CA LYS A 129 -5.93 17.28 -9.37
C LYS A 129 -6.60 17.25 -10.76
N LEU A 130 -6.74 16.08 -11.38
CA LEU A 130 -7.45 15.93 -12.65
C LEU A 130 -8.96 16.14 -12.50
N LEU A 131 -9.53 15.78 -11.33
CA LEU A 131 -10.95 16.02 -11.02
C LEU A 131 -11.25 17.50 -10.70
N GLY A 132 -10.24 18.31 -10.35
CA GLY A 132 -10.39 19.75 -10.17
C GLY A 132 -10.85 20.17 -8.79
N GLU A 133 -11.67 21.23 -8.73
CA GLU A 133 -12.05 21.94 -7.48
C GLU A 133 -12.80 21.07 -6.47
N GLU A 134 -13.66 20.17 -6.94
CA GLU A 134 -14.43 19.28 -6.09
C GLU A 134 -13.57 18.29 -5.30
N ALA A 135 -12.38 17.97 -5.82
CA ALA A 135 -11.43 17.05 -5.19
C ALA A 135 -10.41 17.74 -4.26
N LYS A 136 -10.49 19.06 -4.05
CA LYS A 136 -9.52 19.80 -3.22
C LYS A 136 -9.31 19.20 -1.83
N LYS A 137 -10.39 18.78 -1.18
CA LYS A 137 -10.31 18.20 0.15
C LYS A 137 -9.50 16.92 0.13
N VAL A 138 -9.82 15.99 -0.76
CA VAL A 138 -9.13 14.69 -0.84
C VAL A 138 -7.67 14.85 -1.27
N VAL A 139 -7.35 15.85 -2.12
CA VAL A 139 -5.97 16.21 -2.48
C VAL A 139 -5.19 16.72 -1.26
N ALA A 140 -5.83 17.52 -0.41
CA ALA A 140 -5.20 18.00 0.83
C ALA A 140 -4.92 16.85 1.80
N GLU A 141 -5.86 15.93 1.97
CA GLU A 141 -5.69 14.73 2.81
C GLU A 141 -4.57 13.81 2.26
N GLY A 142 -4.53 13.58 0.94
CA GLY A 142 -3.44 12.85 0.30
C GLY A 142 -2.08 13.52 0.53
N SER A 143 -2.03 14.86 0.45
CA SER A 143 -0.83 15.63 0.71
C SER A 143 -0.35 15.51 2.15
N PHE A 144 -1.29 15.52 3.11
CA PHE A 144 -1.00 15.26 4.52
C PHE A 144 -0.37 13.88 4.72
N TRP A 145 -0.98 12.83 4.18
CA TRP A 145 -0.49 11.46 4.33
C TRP A 145 0.89 11.26 3.70
N ARG A 146 1.14 11.89 2.57
CA ARG A 146 2.47 11.89 1.94
C ARG A 146 3.51 12.55 2.83
N ALA A 147 3.22 13.75 3.33
CA ALA A 147 4.12 14.49 4.21
C ALA A 147 4.39 13.74 5.52
N TYR A 148 3.36 13.20 6.15
CA TYR A 148 3.47 12.40 7.36
C TYR A 148 4.34 11.15 7.15
N SER A 149 4.16 10.46 6.03
CA SER A 149 4.93 9.27 5.72
C SER A 149 6.41 9.59 5.50
N TYR A 150 6.72 10.69 4.78
CA TYR A 150 8.09 11.17 4.62
C TYR A 150 8.72 11.64 5.93
N TYR A 151 7.98 12.38 6.76
CA TYR A 151 8.44 12.77 8.09
C TYR A 151 8.79 11.54 8.93
N SER A 152 7.93 10.54 8.93
CA SER A 152 8.13 9.28 9.65
C SER A 152 9.37 8.52 9.19
N LEU A 153 9.65 8.53 7.89
CA LEU A 153 10.86 7.95 7.31
C LEU A 153 12.09 8.77 7.67
N TRP A 154 12.00 10.10 7.54
CA TRP A 154 13.12 10.99 7.81
C TRP A 154 13.60 10.92 9.26
N VAL A 155 12.69 10.91 10.21
CA VAL A 155 13.02 10.81 11.65
C VAL A 155 13.80 9.52 11.95
N ARG A 156 13.54 8.43 11.23
CA ARG A 156 14.15 7.11 11.49
C ARG A 156 15.36 6.80 10.64
N PHE A 157 15.37 7.24 9.41
CA PHE A 157 16.38 6.85 8.41
C PHE A 157 17.21 8.03 7.89
N GLY A 158 16.92 9.26 8.32
CA GLY A 158 17.57 10.44 7.78
C GLY A 158 17.13 10.72 6.34
N ALA A 159 18.07 11.08 5.48
CA ALA A 159 17.80 11.34 4.07
C ALA A 159 17.24 10.12 3.36
N VAL A 160 16.06 10.27 2.75
CA VAL A 160 15.32 9.23 2.06
C VAL A 160 15.08 9.61 0.60
N TYR A 161 14.70 8.64 -0.19
CA TYR A 161 14.31 8.85 -1.58
C TYR A 161 12.96 9.57 -1.64
N LEU A 162 12.88 10.65 -2.46
CA LEU A 162 11.66 11.43 -2.66
C LEU A 162 11.03 11.12 -4.02
N THR A 163 9.75 10.77 -4.01
CA THR A 163 8.89 10.67 -5.18
C THR A 163 7.59 11.41 -4.94
N THR A 164 7.16 12.20 -5.92
CA THR A 164 5.93 13.00 -5.84
C THR A 164 4.92 12.63 -6.92
N GLU A 165 5.28 11.66 -7.77
CA GLU A 165 4.48 11.20 -8.88
C GLU A 165 4.06 9.74 -8.67
N PRO A 166 2.89 9.33 -9.18
CA PRO A 166 2.52 7.92 -9.22
C PRO A 166 3.53 7.11 -10.02
N VAL A 167 3.78 5.89 -9.56
CA VAL A 167 4.58 4.93 -10.33
C VAL A 167 3.69 4.30 -11.38
N THR A 168 4.09 4.41 -12.63
CA THR A 168 3.42 3.82 -13.79
C THR A 168 4.35 2.87 -14.52
N PRO A 169 3.85 1.95 -15.38
CA PRO A 169 4.69 1.12 -16.21
C PRO A 169 5.68 1.92 -17.08
N ASP A 170 5.30 3.13 -17.48
CA ASP A 170 6.10 3.97 -18.36
C ASP A 170 7.25 4.68 -17.62
N ASN A 171 7.09 4.97 -16.33
CA ASN A 171 8.08 5.73 -15.56
C ASN A 171 8.88 4.89 -14.57
N VAL A 172 8.48 3.66 -14.27
CA VAL A 172 9.10 2.82 -13.22
C VAL A 172 10.61 2.64 -13.37
N PHE A 173 11.12 2.60 -14.59
CA PHE A 173 12.55 2.45 -14.87
C PHE A 173 13.31 3.79 -14.95
N ASN A 174 12.58 4.90 -14.99
CA ASN A 174 13.14 6.25 -15.14
C ASN A 174 13.14 7.05 -13.83
N LEU A 175 12.64 6.46 -12.75
CA LEU A 175 12.61 7.11 -11.45
C LEU A 175 14.03 7.27 -10.90
N ALA A 176 14.39 8.51 -10.54
CA ALA A 176 15.67 8.82 -9.94
C ALA A 176 15.71 8.37 -8.48
N TYR A 177 16.23 7.19 -8.21
CA TYR A 177 16.39 6.63 -6.85
C TYR A 177 17.55 7.28 -6.10
N LYS A 178 17.54 8.60 -5.99
CA LYS A 178 18.58 9.34 -5.26
C LYS A 178 18.01 9.84 -3.93
N LYS A 179 18.77 9.67 -2.85
CA LYS A 179 18.41 10.26 -1.56
C LYS A 179 18.30 11.78 -1.68
N ALA A 180 17.29 12.34 -1.06
CA ALA A 180 17.16 13.78 -0.95
C ALA A 180 18.34 14.35 -0.16
N ASP A 181 18.81 15.52 -0.58
CA ASP A 181 19.79 16.27 0.18
C ASP A 181 19.07 16.90 1.40
N PRO A 182 19.45 16.58 2.63
CA PRO A 182 18.89 17.22 3.81
C PRO A 182 19.46 18.65 3.90
N LYS A 183 18.68 19.61 3.43
CA LYS A 183 18.98 21.02 3.65
C LYS A 183 18.38 21.49 4.95
#